data_cdf77994befe18f938c1fd90c9a804a1
#
_entry.id   cdf77994befe18f938c1fd90c9a804a1
#
_cell.length_a   1.000
_cell.length_b   1.000
_cell.length_c   1.000
_cell.angle_alpha   90.00
_cell.angle_beta   90.00
_cell.angle_gamma   90.00
#
_symmetry.space_group_name_H-M   'P 1'
#
loop_
_entity.id
_entity.type
_entity.pdbx_description
1 polymer ?
#
loop_
_entity_poly.entity_id
_entity_poly.type
_entity_poly.pdbx_seq_one_letter_code
_entity_poly.pdbx_strand_id
1 'polypeptide(L)'
;MADSEQRADRASRTVRAPAEAVYRAMTEQAALEAWLPPEGMSGRIDRFEPWPGGGFRMVLTYLDPATAQGKTSESSDVTEVGFVDLVPLERVVQRVVFESPDPAFAGTMTMTWRLTGHPEGTTVTVEAVDVPRGIAKADHETGLASSLANLAAHVEP
;
A
#
# COMPACT_ATOMS: atom_id res chain seq x y z
N MET A 1 0.93 -14.18 -26.65
CA MET A 1 0.62 -14.72 -26.02
C MET A 1 1.02 -14.67 -24.71
N ALA A 2 1.88 -14.95 -24.36
CA ALA A 2 2.18 -15.10 -22.99
C ALA A 2 2.02 -13.87 -22.17
N ASP A 3 2.20 -12.74 -22.75
CA ASP A 3 2.07 -11.57 -21.96
C ASP A 3 0.72 -11.36 -21.42
N SER A 4 -0.28 -11.84 -22.08
CA SER A 4 -1.62 -11.72 -21.56
C SER A 4 -1.76 -12.48 -20.24
N GLU A 5 -0.77 -13.31 -19.92
CA GLU A 5 -0.83 -14.07 -18.69
C GLU A 5 -0.13 -13.37 -17.53
N GLN A 6 0.41 -12.20 -17.76
CA GLN A 6 1.04 -11.47 -16.68
C GLN A 6 0.00 -11.15 -15.61
N ARG A 7 0.29 -11.58 -14.39
CA ARG A 7 -0.62 -11.40 -13.28
C ARG A 7 -0.65 -9.93 -12.84
N ALA A 8 -1.84 -9.43 -12.59
CA ALA A 8 -2.03 -8.12 -11.98
C ALA A 8 -3.15 -8.25 -10.96
N ASP A 9 -2.87 -7.87 -9.74
CA ASP A 9 -3.87 -7.88 -8.67
C ASP A 9 -4.42 -6.47 -8.55
N ARG A 10 -5.74 -6.34 -8.45
CA ARG A 10 -6.39 -5.03 -8.51
C ARG A 10 -7.49 -4.89 -7.49
N ALA A 11 -7.72 -3.65 -7.07
CA ALA A 11 -8.89 -3.28 -6.29
C ALA A 11 -9.20 -1.83 -6.60
N SER A 12 -10.46 -1.44 -6.42
CA SER A 12 -10.89 -0.09 -6.74
C SER A 12 -12.00 0.32 -5.77
N ARG A 13 -12.03 1.61 -5.46
CA ARG A 13 -13.06 2.15 -4.57
C ARG A 13 -13.24 3.63 -4.86
N THR A 14 -14.50 4.09 -4.89
CA THR A 14 -14.79 5.50 -4.97
C THR A 14 -14.88 6.05 -3.54
N VAL A 15 -14.04 7.05 -3.24
CA VAL A 15 -14.02 7.66 -1.91
C VAL A 15 -14.64 9.06 -2.00
N ARG A 16 -15.31 9.46 -0.93
CA ARG A 16 -16.01 10.74 -0.90
C ARG A 16 -15.06 11.83 -0.41
N ALA A 17 -14.06 12.13 -1.23
CA ALA A 17 -13.06 13.15 -0.92
C ALA A 17 -12.43 13.60 -2.24
N PRO A 18 -11.96 14.86 -2.30
CA PRO A 18 -11.33 15.35 -3.54
C PRO A 18 -9.97 14.71 -3.74
N ALA A 19 -9.50 14.70 -4.99
CA ALA A 19 -8.22 14.09 -5.32
C ALA A 19 -7.07 14.69 -4.50
N GLU A 20 -7.16 15.95 -4.15
CA GLU A 20 -6.12 16.60 -3.34
C GLU A 20 -5.98 15.94 -1.98
N ALA A 21 -7.11 15.64 -1.33
CA ALA A 21 -7.09 15.00 -0.02
C ALA A 21 -6.55 13.58 -0.13
N VAL A 22 -6.94 12.86 -1.20
CA VAL A 22 -6.49 11.49 -1.40
C VAL A 22 -4.98 11.48 -1.69
N TYR A 23 -4.53 12.34 -2.59
CA TYR A 23 -3.11 12.38 -2.94
C TYR A 23 -2.27 12.73 -1.71
N ARG A 24 -2.73 13.69 -0.91
CA ARG A 24 -2.02 14.07 0.30
C ARG A 24 -1.93 12.92 1.28
N ALA A 25 -3.01 12.16 1.42
CA ALA A 25 -3.01 11.02 2.33
C ALA A 25 -1.99 9.95 1.92
N MET A 26 -1.60 9.92 0.65
CA MET A 26 -0.65 8.95 0.15
C MET A 26 0.78 9.46 0.13
N THR A 27 0.99 10.75 0.37
CA THR A 27 2.32 11.34 0.24
C THR A 27 2.75 12.15 1.47
N GLU A 28 2.00 12.07 2.57
CA GLU A 28 2.37 12.72 3.82
C GLU A 28 2.61 11.67 4.90
N GLN A 29 3.68 11.87 5.67
CA GLN A 29 4.10 10.89 6.66
C GLN A 29 3.02 10.59 7.70
N ALA A 30 2.47 11.63 8.32
CA ALA A 30 1.48 11.43 9.38
C ALA A 30 0.23 10.73 8.85
N ALA A 31 -0.16 11.03 7.62
CA ALA A 31 -1.34 10.39 7.03
C ALA A 31 -1.08 8.90 6.80
N LEU A 32 0.07 8.57 6.22
CA LEU A 32 0.41 7.16 5.97
C LEU A 32 0.48 6.39 7.28
N GLU A 33 1.00 6.99 8.34
CA GLU A 33 1.03 6.32 9.63
C GLU A 33 -0.37 6.07 10.16
N ALA A 34 -1.34 6.88 9.76
CA ALA A 34 -2.70 6.77 10.27
C ALA A 34 -3.52 5.70 9.56
N TRP A 35 -3.39 5.56 8.23
CA TRP A 35 -4.28 4.66 7.51
C TRP A 35 -3.61 3.42 6.93
N LEU A 36 -2.31 3.46 6.67
CA LEU A 36 -1.66 2.34 5.99
C LEU A 36 -1.52 1.08 6.87
N PRO A 37 -1.28 1.18 8.19
CA PRO A 37 -1.16 -0.02 9.00
C PRO A 37 -2.43 -0.86 8.98
N PRO A 38 -2.29 -2.19 8.89
CA PRO A 38 -3.47 -3.06 8.95
C PRO A 38 -4.16 -2.96 10.30
N GLU A 39 -5.41 -3.41 10.34
CA GLU A 39 -6.16 -3.42 11.57
C GLU A 39 -5.41 -4.22 12.63
N GLY A 40 -5.35 -3.70 13.85
CA GLY A 40 -4.65 -4.35 14.94
C GLY A 40 -3.18 -3.97 15.04
N MET A 41 -2.71 -3.09 14.18
CA MET A 41 -1.31 -2.64 14.18
C MET A 41 -1.25 -1.13 14.18
N SER A 42 -0.14 -0.59 14.67
CA SER A 42 0.19 0.83 14.52
C SER A 42 1.44 0.94 13.67
N GLY A 43 1.62 2.07 13.01
CA GLY A 43 2.76 2.30 12.15
C GLY A 43 3.48 3.58 12.50
N ARG A 44 4.81 3.53 12.38
CA ARG A 44 5.64 4.71 12.56
C ARG A 44 6.68 4.73 11.46
N ILE A 45 6.78 5.84 10.76
CA ILE A 45 7.74 6.00 9.68
C ILE A 45 8.99 6.65 10.26
N ASP A 46 10.15 5.99 10.09
CA ASP A 46 11.41 6.53 10.59
C ASP A 46 12.33 7.01 9.47
N ARG A 47 11.89 6.90 8.21
CA ARG A 47 12.58 7.49 7.06
C ARG A 47 11.51 7.85 6.05
N PHE A 48 11.48 9.10 5.59
CA PHE A 48 10.43 9.54 4.68
C PHE A 48 11.00 10.49 3.64
N GLU A 49 10.95 10.06 2.38
CA GLU A 49 11.47 10.80 1.24
C GLU A 49 10.41 10.81 0.14
N PRO A 50 9.48 11.78 0.17
CA PRO A 50 8.33 11.77 -0.74
C PRO A 50 8.64 12.36 -2.10
N TRP A 51 9.58 11.77 -2.83
CA TRP A 51 9.92 12.17 -4.18
C TRP A 51 10.34 10.94 -4.97
N PRO A 52 10.28 10.99 -6.31
CA PRO A 52 10.73 9.85 -7.13
C PRO A 52 12.16 9.49 -6.80
N GLY A 53 12.39 8.22 -6.58
CA GLY A 53 13.70 7.74 -6.14
C GLY A 53 13.82 7.66 -4.64
N GLY A 54 12.92 8.30 -3.90
CA GLY A 54 12.90 8.21 -2.45
C GLY A 54 12.03 7.05 -1.98
N GLY A 55 11.35 7.26 -0.85
CA GLY A 55 10.50 6.22 -0.28
C GLY A 55 10.34 6.39 1.21
N PHE A 56 9.87 5.33 1.86
CA PHE A 56 9.74 5.39 3.31
C PHE A 56 9.95 4.02 3.92
N ARG A 57 10.27 4.02 5.19
CA ARG A 57 10.41 2.82 5.99
C ARG A 57 9.42 2.94 7.16
N MET A 58 8.52 1.98 7.25
CA MET A 58 7.50 1.98 8.29
C MET A 58 7.71 0.79 9.20
N VAL A 59 7.71 1.04 10.50
CA VAL A 59 7.77 0.00 11.52
C VAL A 59 6.33 -0.24 11.98
N LEU A 60 5.85 -1.45 11.78
CA LEU A 60 4.50 -1.86 12.18
C LEU A 60 4.60 -2.61 13.48
N THR A 61 3.78 -2.22 14.45
CA THR A 61 3.79 -2.83 15.77
C THR A 61 2.40 -3.36 16.08
N TYR A 62 2.32 -4.60 16.57
CA TYR A 62 1.06 -5.19 16.97
C TYR A 62 0.55 -4.46 18.22
N LEU A 63 -0.72 -4.05 18.19
CA LEU A 63 -1.32 -3.37 19.34
C LEU A 63 -1.54 -4.34 20.50
N ASP A 64 -1.76 -5.63 20.18
CA ASP A 64 -1.91 -6.66 21.20
C ASP A 64 -0.76 -7.66 21.02
N PRO A 65 0.25 -7.62 21.89
CA PRO A 65 1.40 -8.54 21.75
C PRO A 65 1.01 -10.01 21.76
N ALA A 66 -0.13 -10.36 22.33
CA ALA A 66 -0.56 -11.75 22.37
C ALA A 66 -0.92 -12.28 20.99
N THR A 67 -1.21 -11.40 20.04
CA THR A 67 -1.55 -11.82 18.68
C THR A 67 -0.38 -11.70 17.71
N ALA A 68 0.79 -11.27 18.21
CA ALA A 68 1.95 -11.06 17.35
C ALA A 68 2.42 -12.38 16.78
N GLN A 69 2.78 -12.38 15.50
CA GLN A 69 3.22 -13.57 14.80
C GLN A 69 4.72 -13.63 14.61
N GLY A 70 5.45 -12.63 15.12
CA GLY A 70 6.90 -12.70 15.12
C GLY A 70 7.55 -12.68 13.75
N LYS A 71 7.28 -11.67 12.95
CA LYS A 71 7.91 -11.59 11.64
C LYS A 71 9.33 -11.08 11.72
N THR A 72 9.50 -9.82 12.05
CA THR A 72 10.81 -9.21 12.20
C THR A 72 11.28 -9.34 13.64
N SER A 73 10.34 -9.20 14.57
CA SER A 73 10.57 -9.40 15.98
C SER A 73 9.27 -9.90 16.58
N GLU A 74 9.22 -10.14 17.87
CA GLU A 74 8.03 -10.69 18.49
C GLU A 74 6.81 -9.81 18.34
N SER A 75 6.99 -8.50 18.24
CA SER A 75 5.86 -7.59 18.23
C SER A 75 5.89 -6.56 17.10
N SER A 76 6.80 -6.68 16.16
CA SER A 76 6.89 -5.68 15.11
C SER A 76 7.29 -6.29 13.78
N ASP A 77 7.06 -5.52 12.74
CA ASP A 77 7.43 -5.88 11.38
C ASP A 77 7.89 -4.59 10.69
N VAL A 78 8.65 -4.70 9.62
CA VAL A 78 9.20 -3.55 8.91
C VAL A 78 8.83 -3.65 7.44
N THR A 79 8.35 -2.54 6.88
CA THR A 79 8.02 -2.43 5.47
C THR A 79 8.80 -1.29 4.86
N GLU A 80 9.45 -1.54 3.73
CA GLU A 80 10.13 -0.50 2.97
C GLU A 80 9.47 -0.35 1.62
N VAL A 81 9.15 0.89 1.28
CA VAL A 81 8.45 1.22 0.04
C VAL A 81 9.25 2.29 -0.67
N GLY A 82 9.56 2.06 -1.95
CA GLY A 82 10.20 3.07 -2.78
C GLY A 82 9.16 3.82 -3.60
N PHE A 83 9.33 5.12 -3.75
CA PHE A 83 8.50 5.89 -4.66
C PHE A 83 9.16 5.89 -6.02
N VAL A 84 8.46 5.37 -7.02
CA VAL A 84 8.97 5.33 -8.39
C VAL A 84 8.51 6.57 -9.15
N ASP A 85 7.24 6.95 -8.97
CA ASP A 85 6.68 8.08 -9.69
C ASP A 85 5.60 8.71 -8.82
N LEU A 86 5.57 10.03 -8.79
CA LEU A 86 4.57 10.78 -8.04
C LEU A 86 4.05 11.88 -8.96
N VAL A 87 2.85 11.67 -9.50
CA VAL A 87 2.21 12.67 -10.36
C VAL A 87 1.04 13.24 -9.58
N PRO A 88 1.16 14.49 -9.11
CA PRO A 88 0.15 15.07 -8.23
C PRO A 88 -1.25 14.93 -8.79
N LEU A 89 -2.16 14.47 -7.96
CA LEU A 89 -3.58 14.32 -8.24
C LEU A 89 -3.90 13.24 -9.28
N GLU A 90 -2.88 12.54 -9.79
CA GLU A 90 -3.10 11.52 -10.83
C GLU A 90 -2.69 10.13 -10.38
N ARG A 91 -1.48 9.98 -9.86
CA ARG A 91 -1.03 8.63 -9.49
C ARG A 91 0.19 8.64 -8.58
N VAL A 92 0.31 7.55 -7.85
CA VAL A 92 1.48 7.26 -7.03
C VAL A 92 1.94 5.86 -7.43
N VAL A 93 3.20 5.72 -7.83
CA VAL A 93 3.77 4.42 -8.19
C VAL A 93 4.80 4.04 -7.15
N GLN A 94 4.65 2.86 -6.58
CA GLN A 94 5.49 2.39 -5.48
C GLN A 94 6.16 1.07 -5.85
N ARG A 95 7.32 0.84 -5.27
CA ARG A 95 8.02 -0.43 -5.38
C ARG A 95 8.16 -1.01 -3.98
N VAL A 96 7.75 -2.25 -3.82
CA VAL A 96 7.82 -2.94 -2.53
C VAL A 96 8.70 -4.16 -2.70
N VAL A 97 9.75 -4.25 -1.89
CA VAL A 97 10.68 -5.39 -1.96
C VAL A 97 10.30 -6.38 -0.88
N PHE A 98 10.07 -7.62 -1.30
CA PHE A 98 9.80 -8.72 -0.39
C PHE A 98 11.08 -9.52 -0.24
N GLU A 99 11.59 -9.62 0.99
CA GLU A 99 12.78 -10.41 1.29
C GLU A 99 12.34 -11.66 2.00
N SER A 100 12.67 -12.80 1.43
CA SER A 100 12.29 -14.08 2.01
C SER A 100 13.28 -15.14 1.54
N PRO A 101 13.63 -16.10 2.41
CA PRO A 101 14.45 -17.23 1.98
C PRO A 101 13.66 -18.14 1.04
N ASP A 102 12.34 -18.06 1.01
CA ASP A 102 11.51 -18.83 0.11
C ASP A 102 11.29 -18.02 -1.17
N PRO A 103 11.80 -18.49 -2.33
CA PRO A 103 11.64 -17.74 -3.58
C PRO A 103 10.19 -17.45 -3.95
N ALA A 104 9.24 -18.26 -3.46
CA ALA A 104 7.83 -18.02 -3.77
C ALA A 104 7.30 -16.75 -3.13
N PHE A 105 7.98 -16.26 -2.08
CA PHE A 105 7.56 -15.06 -1.36
C PHE A 105 8.57 -13.92 -1.47
N ALA A 106 9.55 -14.03 -2.37
CA ALA A 106 10.56 -13.01 -2.56
C ALA A 106 10.34 -12.29 -3.89
N GLY A 107 10.85 -11.08 -4.00
CA GLY A 107 10.82 -10.34 -5.24
C GLY A 107 10.45 -8.88 -5.03
N THR A 108 10.30 -8.17 -6.13
CA THR A 108 9.95 -6.75 -6.11
C THR A 108 8.63 -6.55 -6.83
N MET A 109 7.66 -6.01 -6.09
CA MET A 109 6.32 -5.75 -6.59
C MET A 109 6.18 -4.26 -6.90
N THR A 110 5.49 -3.93 -7.98
CA THR A 110 5.20 -2.55 -8.32
C THR A 110 3.71 -2.32 -8.14
N MET A 111 3.36 -1.28 -7.38
CA MET A 111 1.98 -0.90 -7.15
C MET A 111 1.72 0.47 -7.73
N THR A 112 0.66 0.58 -8.51
CA THR A 112 0.24 1.86 -9.07
C THR A 112 -1.13 2.22 -8.50
N TRP A 113 -1.20 3.37 -7.84
CA TRP A 113 -2.43 3.92 -7.30
C TRP A 113 -2.85 5.05 -8.20
N ARG A 114 -4.00 4.91 -8.87
CA ARG A 114 -4.50 5.92 -9.80
C ARG A 114 -5.71 6.63 -9.22
N LEU A 115 -5.76 7.92 -9.43
CA LEU A 115 -6.85 8.77 -8.94
C LEU A 115 -7.61 9.28 -10.15
N THR A 116 -8.92 9.02 -10.16
CA THR A 116 -9.79 9.44 -11.27
C THR A 116 -10.96 10.21 -10.69
N GLY A 117 -11.27 11.37 -11.26
CA GLY A 117 -12.38 12.16 -10.78
C GLY A 117 -13.72 11.43 -10.90
N HIS A 118 -14.60 11.68 -9.95
CA HIS A 118 -15.92 11.06 -9.89
C HIS A 118 -16.89 12.09 -9.35
N PRO A 119 -18.15 12.07 -9.78
CA PRO A 119 -19.13 13.06 -9.28
C PRO A 119 -19.23 13.08 -7.76
N GLU A 120 -18.94 11.97 -7.07
CA GLU A 120 -19.03 11.91 -5.62
C GLU A 120 -17.67 12.03 -4.94
N GLY A 121 -16.60 12.24 -5.67
CA GLY A 121 -15.28 12.37 -5.07
C GLY A 121 -14.18 11.88 -5.98
N THR A 122 -13.51 10.81 -5.61
CA THR A 122 -12.37 10.28 -6.35
C THR A 122 -12.45 8.76 -6.38
N THR A 123 -12.29 8.19 -7.57
CA THR A 123 -12.14 6.74 -7.68
C THR A 123 -10.65 6.42 -7.59
N VAL A 124 -10.30 5.58 -6.63
CA VAL A 124 -8.92 5.15 -6.43
C VAL A 124 -8.81 3.70 -6.88
N THR A 125 -7.92 3.44 -7.83
CA THR A 125 -7.68 2.09 -8.33
C THR A 125 -6.22 1.74 -8.03
N VAL A 126 -6.00 0.61 -7.37
CA VAL A 126 -4.65 0.12 -7.13
C VAL A 126 -4.42 -1.15 -7.93
N GLU A 127 -3.27 -1.21 -8.58
CA GLU A 127 -2.88 -2.36 -9.38
C GLU A 127 -1.48 -2.78 -8.96
N ALA A 128 -1.30 -4.06 -8.67
CA ALA A 128 0.00 -4.61 -8.28
C ALA A 128 0.45 -5.62 -9.34
N VAL A 129 1.69 -5.46 -9.82
CA VAL A 129 2.29 -6.40 -10.77
C VAL A 129 3.56 -6.96 -10.14
N ASP A 130 3.99 -8.11 -10.65
CA ASP A 130 5.17 -8.83 -10.14
C ASP A 130 4.97 -9.23 -8.68
N VAL A 131 3.76 -9.56 -8.32
CA VAL A 131 3.44 -10.05 -6.98
C VAL A 131 4.13 -11.41 -6.79
N PRO A 132 4.80 -11.63 -5.64
CA PRO A 132 5.41 -12.94 -5.40
C PRO A 132 4.38 -14.05 -5.57
N ARG A 133 4.77 -15.10 -6.28
CA ARG A 133 3.82 -16.13 -6.69
C ARG A 133 3.21 -16.91 -5.52
N GLY A 134 3.88 -16.89 -4.36
CA GLY A 134 3.34 -17.55 -3.17
C GLY A 134 2.19 -16.82 -2.54
N ILE A 135 1.96 -15.56 -2.94
CA ILE A 135 0.84 -14.78 -2.43
C ILE A 135 -0.35 -15.03 -3.35
N ALA A 136 -1.43 -15.59 -2.81
CA ALA A 136 -2.61 -15.89 -3.61
C ALA A 136 -3.28 -14.60 -4.08
N LYS A 137 -3.67 -14.57 -5.35
CA LYS A 137 -4.27 -13.38 -5.93
C LYS A 137 -5.52 -12.94 -5.17
N ALA A 138 -6.39 -13.88 -4.83
CA ALA A 138 -7.63 -13.53 -4.11
C ALA A 138 -7.34 -12.94 -2.74
N ASP A 139 -6.35 -13.48 -2.04
CA ASP A 139 -5.99 -12.96 -0.73
C ASP A 139 -5.38 -11.58 -0.84
N HIS A 140 -4.54 -11.38 -1.85
CA HIS A 140 -3.91 -10.09 -2.04
C HIS A 140 -4.94 -9.02 -2.43
N GLU A 141 -5.89 -9.37 -3.28
CA GLU A 141 -6.93 -8.41 -3.67
C GLU A 141 -7.83 -8.05 -2.48
N THR A 142 -8.07 -9.01 -1.59
CA THR A 142 -8.78 -8.71 -0.35
C THR A 142 -7.99 -7.72 0.50
N GLY A 143 -6.67 -7.90 0.57
CA GLY A 143 -5.82 -6.96 1.31
C GLY A 143 -5.80 -5.58 0.67
N LEU A 144 -5.75 -5.50 -0.66
CA LEU A 144 -5.78 -4.21 -1.35
C LEU A 144 -7.12 -3.51 -1.09
N ALA A 145 -8.22 -4.25 -1.09
CA ALA A 145 -9.53 -3.67 -0.80
C ALA A 145 -9.60 -3.15 0.63
N SER A 146 -8.98 -3.87 1.57
CA SER A 146 -8.92 -3.42 2.97
C SER A 146 -8.13 -2.13 3.09
N SER A 147 -7.02 -2.02 2.36
CA SER A 147 -6.23 -0.79 2.37
C SER A 147 -7.03 0.38 1.82
N LEU A 148 -7.80 0.15 0.75
CA LEU A 148 -8.65 1.21 0.20
C LEU A 148 -9.74 1.61 1.19
N ALA A 149 -10.28 0.66 1.95
CA ALA A 149 -11.27 0.98 2.98
C ALA A 149 -10.65 1.84 4.07
N ASN A 150 -9.42 1.54 4.48
CA ASN A 150 -8.72 2.35 5.47
C ASN A 150 -8.45 3.76 4.94
N LEU A 151 -8.04 3.87 3.69
CA LEU A 151 -7.82 5.16 3.06
C LEU A 151 -9.12 5.96 3.04
N ALA A 152 -10.23 5.31 2.65
CA ALA A 152 -11.52 5.98 2.60
C ALA A 152 -11.91 6.50 3.98
N ALA A 153 -11.75 5.68 5.01
CA ALA A 153 -12.09 6.09 6.37
C ALA A 153 -11.26 7.28 6.83
N HIS A 154 -10.03 7.38 6.32
CA HIS A 154 -9.14 8.47 6.71
C HIS A 154 -9.50 9.79 6.03
N VAL A 155 -9.90 9.76 4.74
CA VAL A 155 -10.11 10.98 3.97
C VAL A 155 -11.56 11.42 3.89
N GLU A 156 -12.52 10.53 4.16
CA GLU A 156 -13.93 10.91 4.08
C GLU A 156 -14.34 11.69 5.33
N PRO A 157 -15.25 12.66 5.16
CA PRO A 157 -15.70 13.46 6.30
C PRO A 157 -16.47 12.65 7.34
#